data_9352bc60d3f0853fc1508f1aa2916986
#
_entry.id   9352bc60d3f0853fc1508f1aa2916986
#
_cell.length_a   1.000
_cell.length_b   1.000
_cell.length_c   1.000
_cell.angle_alpha   90.00
_cell.angle_beta   90.00
_cell.angle_gamma   90.00
#
_symmetry.space_group_name_H-M   'P 1'
#
loop_
_entity.id
_entity.type
_entity.pdbx_description
1 polymer ?
#
loop_
_entity_poly.entity_id
_entity_poly.type
_entity_poly.pdbx_seq_one_letter_code
_entity_poly.pdbx_strand_id
1 'polypeptide(L)'
;IKTKTNMKKFVLIAAFLFSQADILTAQEKTGVGIIPFTYVTGSANLKDVYSIQETVTNAFVKTKRFNIVDRSKMDALKREKDLQKSEDFIDGNVIQQGVSLGADYLISGHVIAAQAERMETAPDSRTGQVTITYRSKLSIALKVIDVATGQVIVSETIEPKAGSLLGGMMGMAPSTPEAAITKAISGIVGKVDEFVGINFPVSFPIAEILEKDGKGSATKILIAGGSGFGLKKGDKLKVVEVVDMEVNGKKLQRKKEIGELKVSKVDDESFSTCSVSSGGVDINSKFEAKS
;
A
#
# COMPACT_ATOMS: atom_id res chain seq x y z
N ILE A 1 73.84 -6.05 -18.65
CA ILE A 1 73.30 -5.47 -17.44
C ILE A 1 71.78 -5.65 -17.50
N LYS A 2 71.22 -6.46 -16.56
CA LYS A 2 69.81 -6.82 -16.48
C LYS A 2 68.99 -5.70 -15.78
N THR A 3 67.93 -5.28 -16.34
CA THR A 3 66.87 -4.53 -15.63
C THR A 3 65.59 -5.37 -15.58
N LYS A 4 65.43 -6.07 -14.47
CA LYS A 4 64.13 -6.60 -14.01
C LYS A 4 63.47 -5.50 -13.19
N THR A 5 62.42 -4.89 -13.69
CA THR A 5 61.70 -3.86 -12.96
C THR A 5 60.20 -4.12 -12.96
N ASN A 6 59.68 -4.45 -11.76
CA ASN A 6 58.39 -4.07 -11.21
C ASN A 6 57.08 -4.32 -11.96
N MET A 7 56.80 -5.55 -12.29
CA MET A 7 55.46 -5.96 -12.72
C MET A 7 54.54 -6.43 -11.57
N LYS A 8 55.06 -6.46 -10.34
CA LYS A 8 54.28 -6.92 -9.16
C LYS A 8 53.51 -5.83 -8.40
N LYS A 9 53.74 -4.55 -8.71
CA LYS A 9 53.01 -3.43 -8.03
C LYS A 9 51.80 -2.93 -8.78
N PHE A 10 51.57 -3.29 -10.04
CA PHE A 10 50.42 -2.87 -10.83
C PHE A 10 49.18 -3.77 -10.67
N VAL A 11 49.38 -5.02 -10.21
CA VAL A 11 48.28 -5.97 -10.03
C VAL A 11 47.53 -5.76 -8.68
N LEU A 12 48.14 -5.08 -7.71
CA LEU A 12 47.53 -4.88 -6.39
C LEU A 12 46.66 -3.63 -6.31
N ILE A 13 46.71 -2.70 -7.27
CA ILE A 13 45.85 -1.49 -7.31
C ILE A 13 44.56 -1.77 -8.07
N ALA A 14 44.54 -2.72 -9.00
CA ALA A 14 43.33 -3.08 -9.74
C ALA A 14 42.32 -3.93 -8.93
N ALA A 15 42.75 -4.56 -7.84
CA ALA A 15 41.90 -5.42 -7.02
C ALA A 15 41.11 -4.64 -5.91
N PHE A 16 41.42 -3.35 -5.69
CA PHE A 16 40.78 -2.56 -4.62
C PHE A 16 39.65 -1.62 -5.12
N LEU A 17 39.38 -1.59 -6.43
CA LEU A 17 38.33 -0.77 -7.02
C LEU A 17 37.02 -1.54 -7.30
N PHE A 18 36.91 -2.81 -6.86
CA PHE A 18 35.74 -3.64 -7.16
C PHE A 18 34.85 -3.95 -5.94
N SER A 19 34.90 -3.16 -4.89
CA SER A 19 34.16 -3.46 -3.66
C SER A 19 33.44 -2.24 -3.13
N GLN A 20 32.54 -1.68 -3.91
CA GLN A 20 31.43 -0.85 -3.46
C GLN A 20 30.36 -0.82 -4.56
N ALA A 21 30.01 -1.95 -5.13
CA ALA A 21 28.70 -2.07 -5.73
C ALA A 21 27.75 -2.30 -4.56
N ASP A 22 27.23 -1.23 -3.97
CA ASP A 22 25.98 -1.29 -3.22
C ASP A 22 24.95 -1.88 -4.19
N ILE A 23 24.70 -3.18 -4.03
CA ILE A 23 23.64 -3.86 -4.73
C ILE A 23 22.38 -3.13 -4.26
N LEU A 24 21.83 -2.26 -5.09
CA LEU A 24 20.52 -1.68 -4.91
C LEU A 24 19.55 -2.87 -4.91
N THR A 25 19.37 -3.50 -3.76
CA THR A 25 18.38 -4.57 -3.60
C THR A 25 17.04 -3.97 -3.92
N ALA A 26 16.45 -4.46 -4.99
CA ALA A 26 15.07 -4.11 -5.33
C ALA A 26 14.24 -4.28 -4.05
N GLN A 27 13.54 -3.23 -3.64
CA GLN A 27 12.75 -3.26 -2.42
C GLN A 27 11.73 -4.40 -2.51
N GLU A 28 11.90 -5.42 -1.66
CA GLU A 28 10.99 -6.56 -1.62
C GLU A 28 9.63 -6.11 -1.08
N LYS A 29 8.57 -6.52 -1.78
CA LYS A 29 7.21 -6.18 -1.36
C LYS A 29 6.83 -6.99 -0.14
N THR A 30 6.29 -6.32 0.86
CA THR A 30 5.74 -6.93 2.06
C THR A 30 4.63 -7.93 1.72
N GLY A 31 4.70 -9.13 2.29
CA GLY A 31 3.67 -10.16 2.17
C GLY A 31 2.48 -9.84 3.08
N VAL A 32 1.28 -9.75 2.53
CA VAL A 32 0.06 -9.50 3.30
C VAL A 32 -0.98 -10.58 3.03
N GLY A 33 -1.38 -11.29 4.08
CA GLY A 33 -2.46 -12.26 4.04
C GLY A 33 -3.79 -11.61 4.45
N ILE A 34 -4.85 -11.82 3.68
CA ILE A 34 -6.21 -11.40 4.05
C ILE A 34 -6.97 -12.64 4.49
N ILE A 35 -7.43 -12.64 5.74
CA ILE A 35 -8.22 -13.73 6.30
C ILE A 35 -9.72 -13.44 6.16
N PRO A 36 -10.59 -14.48 6.17
CA PRO A 36 -12.04 -14.27 6.06
C PRO A 36 -12.57 -13.28 7.09
N PHE A 37 -13.39 -12.35 6.64
CA PHE A 37 -14.02 -11.37 7.52
C PHE A 37 -15.12 -12.02 8.35
N THR A 38 -15.24 -11.57 9.59
CA THR A 38 -16.26 -11.98 10.52
C THR A 38 -17.34 -10.91 10.69
N TYR A 39 -18.48 -11.25 11.24
CA TYR A 39 -19.57 -10.32 11.53
C TYR A 39 -20.44 -10.80 12.67
N VAL A 40 -21.17 -9.88 13.33
CA VAL A 40 -22.17 -10.23 14.33
C VAL A 40 -23.47 -10.64 13.62
N THR A 41 -24.06 -11.75 14.05
CA THR A 41 -25.37 -12.21 13.52
C THR A 41 -26.41 -11.11 13.65
N GLY A 42 -27.09 -10.78 12.54
CA GLY A 42 -28.08 -9.71 12.49
C GLY A 42 -27.53 -8.30 12.20
N SER A 43 -26.22 -8.10 12.27
CA SER A 43 -25.58 -6.80 11.92
C SER A 43 -25.24 -6.64 10.44
N ALA A 44 -25.13 -7.75 9.72
CA ALA A 44 -24.83 -7.82 8.29
C ALA A 44 -25.37 -9.12 7.70
N ASN A 45 -25.52 -9.19 6.39
CA ASN A 45 -25.71 -10.45 5.69
C ASN A 45 -24.39 -10.92 5.06
N LEU A 46 -24.30 -12.21 4.79
CA LEU A 46 -23.06 -12.86 4.29
C LEU A 46 -22.60 -12.28 2.95
N LYS A 47 -23.53 -11.93 2.06
CA LYS A 47 -23.23 -11.31 0.75
C LYS A 47 -22.52 -9.95 0.92
N ASP A 48 -23.03 -9.12 1.83
CA ASP A 48 -22.41 -7.81 2.07
C ASP A 48 -21.03 -7.96 2.72
N VAL A 49 -20.85 -8.92 3.64
CA VAL A 49 -19.55 -9.23 4.25
C VAL A 49 -18.52 -9.62 3.18
N TYR A 50 -18.89 -10.48 2.22
CA TYR A 50 -18.02 -10.81 1.09
C TYR A 50 -17.70 -9.60 0.22
N SER A 51 -18.70 -8.77 -0.09
CA SER A 51 -18.49 -7.55 -0.90
C SER A 51 -17.57 -6.56 -0.21
N ILE A 52 -17.66 -6.42 1.10
CA ILE A 52 -16.77 -5.61 1.93
C ILE A 52 -15.35 -6.17 1.90
N GLN A 53 -15.18 -7.47 2.13
CA GLN A 53 -13.87 -8.12 2.09
C GLN A 53 -13.19 -7.93 0.73
N GLU A 54 -13.90 -8.21 -0.37
CA GLU A 54 -13.39 -7.99 -1.73
C GLU A 54 -13.02 -6.52 -1.99
N THR A 55 -13.80 -5.57 -1.47
CA THR A 55 -13.51 -4.15 -1.61
C THR A 55 -12.21 -3.78 -0.89
N VAL A 56 -12.01 -4.27 0.32
CA VAL A 56 -10.77 -4.08 1.09
C VAL A 56 -9.60 -4.76 0.39
N THR A 57 -9.75 -6.01 -0.04
CA THR A 57 -8.71 -6.75 -0.79
C THR A 57 -8.28 -5.99 -2.03
N ASN A 58 -9.24 -5.52 -2.82
CA ASN A 58 -8.97 -4.76 -4.03
C ASN A 58 -8.26 -3.42 -3.76
N ALA A 59 -8.58 -2.75 -2.66
CA ALA A 59 -7.87 -1.53 -2.25
C ALA A 59 -6.40 -1.83 -1.96
N PHE A 60 -6.09 -2.88 -1.18
CA PHE A 60 -4.70 -3.31 -0.95
C PHE A 60 -3.96 -3.66 -2.25
N VAL A 61 -4.58 -4.47 -3.13
CA VAL A 61 -4.00 -4.86 -4.44
C VAL A 61 -3.69 -3.64 -5.30
N LYS A 62 -4.59 -2.65 -5.37
CA LYS A 62 -4.42 -1.43 -6.18
C LYS A 62 -3.24 -0.58 -5.77
N THR A 63 -2.82 -0.65 -4.51
CA THR A 63 -1.62 0.08 -4.05
C THR A 63 -0.34 -0.46 -4.67
N LYS A 64 -0.33 -1.70 -5.16
CA LYS A 64 0.85 -2.42 -5.69
C LYS A 64 2.03 -2.54 -4.72
N ARG A 65 1.85 -2.18 -3.44
CA ARG A 65 2.89 -2.16 -2.40
C ARG A 65 3.14 -3.53 -1.78
N PHE A 66 2.21 -4.48 -2.00
CA PHE A 66 2.19 -5.76 -1.30
C PHE A 66 2.17 -6.95 -2.26
N ASN A 67 2.67 -8.08 -1.75
CA ASN A 67 2.36 -9.41 -2.26
C ASN A 67 1.13 -9.91 -1.49
N ILE A 68 -0.05 -9.85 -2.12
CA ILE A 68 -1.30 -10.21 -1.45
C ILE A 68 -1.56 -11.72 -1.56
N VAL A 69 -1.80 -12.35 -0.42
CA VAL A 69 -2.20 -13.76 -0.31
C VAL A 69 -3.64 -13.82 0.23
N ASP A 70 -4.59 -14.16 -0.64
CA ASP A 70 -5.98 -14.36 -0.23
C ASP A 70 -6.12 -15.71 0.47
N ARG A 71 -6.15 -15.67 1.80
CA ARG A 71 -6.27 -16.87 2.65
C ARG A 71 -7.64 -17.52 2.58
N SER A 72 -8.66 -16.83 2.08
CA SER A 72 -10.00 -17.40 1.91
C SER A 72 -10.08 -18.48 0.84
N LYS A 73 -9.13 -18.47 -0.12
CA LYS A 73 -9.06 -19.41 -1.25
C LYS A 73 -7.96 -20.47 -1.12
N MET A 74 -7.31 -20.57 0.05
CA MET A 74 -6.17 -21.48 0.23
C MET A 74 -6.51 -22.96 0.00
N ASP A 75 -7.71 -23.40 0.36
CA ASP A 75 -8.11 -24.80 0.14
C ASP A 75 -8.34 -25.13 -1.34
N ALA A 76 -8.83 -24.15 -2.13
CA ALA A 76 -8.95 -24.31 -3.56
C ALA A 76 -7.56 -24.34 -4.21
N LEU A 77 -6.65 -23.45 -3.77
CA LEU A 77 -5.28 -23.40 -4.26
C LEU A 77 -4.48 -24.68 -3.91
N LYS A 78 -4.69 -25.25 -2.71
CA LYS A 78 -4.08 -26.53 -2.34
C LYS A 78 -4.56 -27.66 -3.26
N ARG A 79 -5.87 -27.76 -3.50
CA ARG A 79 -6.42 -28.78 -4.41
C ARG A 79 -5.84 -28.65 -5.81
N GLU A 80 -5.70 -27.44 -6.35
CA GLU A 80 -5.09 -27.20 -7.66
C GLU A 80 -3.62 -27.64 -7.68
N LYS A 81 -2.85 -27.28 -6.65
CA LYS A 81 -1.43 -27.71 -6.52
C LYS A 81 -1.30 -29.23 -6.39
N ASP A 82 -2.23 -29.88 -5.71
CA ASP A 82 -2.22 -31.34 -5.56
C ASP A 82 -2.61 -32.04 -6.86
N LEU A 83 -3.53 -31.47 -7.66
CA LEU A 83 -3.83 -31.90 -9.03
C LEU A 83 -2.61 -31.77 -9.95
N GLN A 84 -1.89 -30.65 -9.90
CA GLN A 84 -0.68 -30.42 -10.70
C GLN A 84 0.48 -31.36 -10.33
N LYS A 85 0.44 -32.00 -9.14
CA LYS A 85 1.41 -33.01 -8.72
C LYS A 85 1.05 -34.42 -9.18
N SER A 86 -0.19 -34.63 -9.63
CA SER A 86 -0.60 -35.94 -10.14
C SER A 86 0.07 -36.20 -11.51
N GLU A 87 0.47 -37.47 -11.75
CA GLU A 87 1.26 -37.91 -12.92
C GLU A 87 0.55 -37.69 -14.27
N ASP A 88 -0.71 -37.26 -14.28
CA ASP A 88 -1.51 -37.00 -15.47
C ASP A 88 -1.19 -35.65 -16.17
N PHE A 89 -0.40 -34.76 -15.53
CA PHE A 89 0.08 -33.52 -16.14
C PHE A 89 1.52 -33.67 -16.66
N ILE A 90 1.64 -34.29 -17.82
CA ILE A 90 2.91 -34.45 -18.54
C ILE A 90 3.11 -33.23 -19.46
N ASP A 91 3.35 -32.05 -18.92
CA ASP A 91 3.99 -30.97 -19.64
C ASP A 91 4.95 -30.21 -18.72
N GLY A 92 6.23 -30.23 -19.07
CA GLY A 92 7.41 -29.87 -18.27
C GLY A 92 7.53 -28.44 -17.73
N ASN A 93 6.44 -27.76 -17.48
CA ASN A 93 6.39 -26.50 -16.72
C ASN A 93 5.98 -26.77 -15.28
N VAL A 94 6.82 -27.50 -14.56
CA VAL A 94 6.74 -27.54 -13.09
C VAL A 94 7.10 -26.15 -12.59
N ILE A 95 6.06 -25.35 -12.29
CA ILE A 95 6.21 -24.14 -11.46
C ILE A 95 6.99 -24.58 -10.22
N GLN A 96 8.15 -23.97 -9.97
CA GLN A 96 9.02 -24.31 -8.84
C GLN A 96 8.18 -24.34 -7.55
N GLN A 97 7.89 -25.55 -7.12
CA GLN A 97 7.12 -25.84 -5.92
C GLN A 97 8.02 -25.57 -4.73
N GLY A 98 7.86 -24.47 -4.04
CA GLY A 98 8.61 -24.25 -2.82
C GLY A 98 8.49 -22.90 -2.16
N VAL A 99 8.03 -21.89 -2.86
CA VAL A 99 7.78 -20.61 -2.21
C VAL A 99 6.30 -20.55 -1.82
N SER A 100 5.99 -21.11 -0.67
CA SER A 100 4.80 -20.70 0.07
C SER A 100 5.07 -19.23 0.41
N LEU A 101 4.45 -18.30 -0.31
CA LEU A 101 4.53 -16.88 -0.02
C LEU A 101 4.03 -16.70 1.42
N GLY A 102 4.98 -16.60 2.36
CA GLY A 102 4.70 -16.25 3.74
C GLY A 102 4.07 -14.86 3.73
N ALA A 103 3.07 -14.63 4.58
CA ALA A 103 2.62 -13.27 4.84
C ALA A 103 3.40 -12.76 6.05
N ASP A 104 3.90 -11.51 5.96
CA ASP A 104 4.51 -10.82 7.10
C ASP A 104 3.42 -10.29 8.02
N TYR A 105 2.28 -9.88 7.44
CA TYR A 105 1.12 -9.37 8.15
C TYR A 105 -0.16 -10.06 7.72
N LEU A 106 -1.11 -10.17 8.66
CA LEU A 106 -2.49 -10.59 8.38
C LEU A 106 -3.43 -9.41 8.58
N ILE A 107 -4.33 -9.22 7.63
CA ILE A 107 -5.44 -8.29 7.73
C ILE A 107 -6.68 -9.08 8.14
N SER A 108 -7.23 -8.73 9.31
CA SER A 108 -8.49 -9.24 9.83
C SER A 108 -9.54 -8.15 9.79
N GLY A 109 -10.72 -8.46 9.28
CA GLY A 109 -11.88 -7.58 9.26
C GLY A 109 -13.02 -8.14 10.09
N HIS A 110 -13.66 -7.26 10.87
CA HIS A 110 -14.89 -7.57 11.59
C HIS A 110 -15.96 -6.55 11.22
N VAL A 111 -17.02 -6.99 10.55
CA VAL A 111 -18.13 -6.11 10.17
C VAL A 111 -19.03 -5.91 11.39
N ILE A 112 -18.97 -4.68 11.93
CA ILE A 112 -19.74 -4.27 13.10
C ILE A 112 -21.20 -4.00 12.70
N ALA A 113 -21.37 -3.32 11.57
CA ALA A 113 -22.68 -3.03 11.00
C ALA A 113 -22.60 -2.93 9.46
N ALA A 114 -23.59 -3.47 8.77
CA ALA A 114 -23.85 -3.26 7.34
C ALA A 114 -25.37 -3.32 7.12
N GLN A 115 -26.05 -2.24 7.44
CA GLN A 115 -27.51 -2.15 7.47
C GLN A 115 -28.00 -0.92 6.72
N ALA A 116 -29.23 -0.97 6.23
CA ALA A 116 -29.91 0.17 5.61
C ALA A 116 -31.13 0.52 6.46
N GLU A 117 -31.20 1.79 6.86
CA GLU A 117 -32.32 2.35 7.59
C GLU A 117 -33.25 3.06 6.62
N ARG A 118 -34.54 2.77 6.71
CA ARG A 118 -35.58 3.44 5.92
C ARG A 118 -35.82 4.84 6.47
N MET A 119 -35.82 5.82 5.58
CA MET A 119 -36.08 7.21 5.88
C MET A 119 -37.28 7.67 5.06
N GLU A 120 -38.23 8.37 5.67
CA GLU A 120 -39.37 8.97 5.01
C GLU A 120 -39.25 10.50 5.08
N THR A 121 -39.53 11.17 3.96
CA THR A 121 -39.67 12.63 3.99
C THR A 121 -41.05 12.99 4.54
N ALA A 122 -41.22 14.25 5.03
CA ALA A 122 -42.52 14.79 5.25
C ALA A 122 -43.33 14.78 3.92
N PRO A 123 -44.66 14.60 3.98
CA PRO A 123 -45.49 14.68 2.79
C PRO A 123 -45.27 16.01 2.06
N ASP A 124 -45.13 15.95 0.74
CA ASP A 124 -45.06 17.15 -0.09
C ASP A 124 -46.36 17.94 0.08
N SER A 125 -46.27 19.22 0.39
CA SER A 125 -47.44 20.08 0.72
C SER A 125 -48.42 20.25 -0.42
N ARG A 126 -48.00 19.99 -1.67
CA ARG A 126 -48.80 20.15 -2.86
C ARG A 126 -49.39 18.83 -3.37
N THR A 127 -48.62 17.74 -3.28
CA THR A 127 -48.99 16.43 -3.85
C THR A 127 -49.37 15.40 -2.80
N GLY A 128 -49.07 15.64 -1.52
CA GLY A 128 -49.24 14.68 -0.44
C GLY A 128 -48.29 13.47 -0.51
N GLN A 129 -47.37 13.44 -1.47
CA GLN A 129 -46.47 12.30 -1.69
C GLN A 129 -45.36 12.25 -0.64
N VAL A 130 -45.07 11.06 -0.15
CA VAL A 130 -43.94 10.74 0.74
C VAL A 130 -42.84 10.09 -0.09
N THR A 131 -41.64 10.62 0.00
CA THR A 131 -40.48 10.00 -0.65
C THR A 131 -39.78 9.07 0.35
N ILE A 132 -39.59 7.81 -0.05
CA ILE A 132 -38.86 6.82 0.73
C ILE A 132 -37.42 6.78 0.22
N THR A 133 -36.47 6.92 1.12
CA THR A 133 -35.03 6.79 0.86
C THR A 133 -34.39 5.88 1.92
N TYR A 134 -33.15 5.48 1.67
CA TYR A 134 -32.44 4.62 2.60
C TYR A 134 -31.09 5.23 2.97
N ARG A 135 -30.77 5.17 4.27
CA ARG A 135 -29.48 5.55 4.82
C ARG A 135 -28.74 4.27 5.19
N SER A 136 -27.48 4.14 4.76
CA SER A 136 -26.63 3.04 5.18
C SER A 136 -25.93 3.33 6.50
N LYS A 137 -25.80 2.29 7.32
CA LYS A 137 -24.91 2.22 8.48
C LYS A 137 -23.89 1.13 8.19
N LEU A 138 -22.66 1.52 7.88
CA LEU A 138 -21.55 0.63 7.60
C LEU A 138 -20.38 0.97 8.53
N SER A 139 -19.88 -0.03 9.26
CA SER A 139 -18.75 0.12 10.16
C SER A 139 -17.97 -1.20 10.21
N ILE A 140 -16.65 -1.14 10.03
CA ILE A 140 -15.78 -2.30 9.92
C ILE A 140 -14.56 -2.05 10.80
N ALA A 141 -14.26 -2.96 11.74
CA ALA A 141 -13.00 -2.96 12.44
C ALA A 141 -11.95 -3.72 11.59
N LEU A 142 -10.91 -3.01 11.14
CA LEU A 142 -9.74 -3.59 10.51
C LEU A 142 -8.60 -3.72 11.51
N LYS A 143 -7.94 -4.87 11.53
CA LYS A 143 -6.77 -5.13 12.36
C LYS A 143 -5.62 -5.62 11.50
N VAL A 144 -4.42 -5.18 11.84
CA VAL A 144 -3.17 -5.69 11.29
C VAL A 144 -2.49 -6.52 12.37
N ILE A 145 -2.19 -7.76 12.05
CA ILE A 145 -1.53 -8.72 12.93
C ILE A 145 -0.15 -9.01 12.34
N ASP A 146 0.88 -8.79 13.12
CA ASP A 146 2.24 -9.19 12.78
C ASP A 146 2.36 -10.72 12.92
N VAL A 147 2.75 -11.40 11.85
CA VAL A 147 2.79 -12.89 11.82
C VAL A 147 3.91 -13.44 12.69
N ALA A 148 5.05 -12.75 12.77
CA ALA A 148 6.20 -13.21 13.52
C ALA A 148 5.94 -13.19 15.04
N THR A 149 5.19 -12.18 15.52
CA THR A 149 4.93 -12.00 16.95
C THR A 149 3.51 -12.42 17.37
N GLY A 150 2.58 -12.53 16.41
CA GLY A 150 1.15 -12.75 16.68
C GLY A 150 0.44 -11.53 17.27
N GLN A 151 1.10 -10.38 17.34
CA GLN A 151 0.55 -9.17 17.98
C GLN A 151 -0.32 -8.37 17.00
N VAL A 152 -1.42 -7.81 17.52
CA VAL A 152 -2.19 -6.79 16.80
C VAL A 152 -1.43 -5.47 16.90
N ILE A 153 -0.87 -5.02 15.78
CA ILE A 153 -0.08 -3.78 15.72
C ILE A 153 -0.91 -2.56 15.33
N VAL A 154 -2.04 -2.79 14.65
CA VAL A 154 -3.00 -1.74 14.28
C VAL A 154 -4.41 -2.25 14.49
N SER A 155 -5.31 -1.40 14.99
CA SER A 155 -6.75 -1.66 15.04
C SER A 155 -7.47 -0.34 14.81
N GLU A 156 -8.25 -0.26 13.73
CA GLU A 156 -8.96 0.96 13.32
C GLU A 156 -10.36 0.63 12.82
N THR A 157 -11.32 1.51 13.09
CA THR A 157 -12.67 1.40 12.58
C THR A 157 -12.82 2.23 11.31
N ILE A 158 -13.19 1.55 10.23
CA ILE A 158 -13.42 2.14 8.92
C ILE A 158 -14.91 2.36 8.72
N GLU A 159 -15.26 3.61 8.43
CA GLU A 159 -16.62 4.01 8.10
C GLU A 159 -16.60 4.83 6.80
N PRO A 160 -17.63 4.72 5.96
CA PRO A 160 -17.73 5.58 4.78
C PRO A 160 -17.80 7.05 5.21
N LYS A 161 -17.21 7.93 4.41
CA LYS A 161 -17.40 9.38 4.63
C LYS A 161 -18.88 9.68 4.68
N ALA A 162 -19.31 10.41 5.70
CA ALA A 162 -20.70 10.88 5.80
C ALA A 162 -21.08 11.54 4.47
N GLY A 163 -22.12 11.04 3.81
CA GLY A 163 -22.59 11.60 2.56
C GLY A 163 -22.89 13.08 2.77
N SER A 164 -22.44 13.92 1.83
CA SER A 164 -22.73 15.35 1.86
C SER A 164 -24.25 15.54 2.00
N LEU A 165 -24.67 16.35 2.97
CA LEU A 165 -26.06 16.80 3.13
C LEU A 165 -26.65 17.30 1.80
N LEU A 166 -25.83 17.89 0.93
CA LEU A 166 -26.21 18.31 -0.43
C LEU A 166 -26.63 17.13 -1.34
N GLY A 167 -26.00 15.97 -1.24
CA GLY A 167 -26.36 14.80 -2.06
C GLY A 167 -27.75 14.25 -1.74
N GLY A 168 -28.20 14.38 -0.49
CA GLY A 168 -29.57 14.05 -0.09
C GLY A 168 -30.60 15.03 -0.62
N MET A 169 -30.27 16.33 -0.71
CA MET A 169 -31.16 17.36 -1.23
C MET A 169 -31.30 17.35 -2.76
N MET A 170 -30.34 16.76 -3.50
CA MET A 170 -30.34 16.71 -4.97
C MET A 170 -30.93 15.43 -5.56
N GLY A 171 -31.73 14.65 -4.81
CA GLY A 171 -32.40 13.45 -5.32
C GLY A 171 -31.47 12.25 -5.53
N MET A 172 -30.22 12.30 -5.02
CA MET A 172 -29.21 11.23 -5.14
C MET A 172 -29.26 10.23 -3.98
N ALA A 173 -30.26 10.31 -3.12
CA ALA A 173 -30.43 9.35 -2.03
C ALA A 173 -30.85 7.98 -2.58
N PRO A 174 -30.28 6.86 -2.05
CA PRO A 174 -30.66 5.53 -2.49
C PRO A 174 -32.16 5.27 -2.25
N SER A 175 -32.81 4.69 -3.26
CA SER A 175 -34.26 4.35 -3.21
C SER A 175 -34.49 2.91 -2.73
N THR A 176 -33.42 2.10 -2.57
CA THR A 176 -33.50 0.72 -2.06
C THR A 176 -32.44 0.46 -0.99
N PRO A 177 -32.68 -0.50 -0.08
CA PRO A 177 -31.71 -0.91 0.92
C PRO A 177 -30.38 -1.35 0.30
N GLU A 178 -30.45 -2.14 -0.77
CA GLU A 178 -29.27 -2.69 -1.47
C GLU A 178 -28.43 -1.58 -2.10
N ALA A 179 -29.06 -0.59 -2.71
CA ALA A 179 -28.37 0.57 -3.29
C ALA A 179 -27.65 1.38 -2.20
N ALA A 180 -28.26 1.51 -1.02
CA ALA A 180 -27.66 2.21 0.12
C ALA A 180 -26.40 1.47 0.62
N ILE A 181 -26.47 0.15 0.79
CA ILE A 181 -25.32 -0.65 1.21
C ILE A 181 -24.22 -0.64 0.15
N THR A 182 -24.55 -0.84 -1.12
CA THR A 182 -23.56 -0.82 -2.22
C THR A 182 -22.84 0.52 -2.29
N LYS A 183 -23.54 1.63 -2.12
CA LYS A 183 -22.97 2.98 -2.06
C LYS A 183 -22.03 3.13 -0.86
N ALA A 184 -22.41 2.61 0.31
CA ALA A 184 -21.57 2.64 1.49
C ALA A 184 -20.28 1.82 1.31
N ILE A 185 -20.39 0.60 0.75
CA ILE A 185 -19.24 -0.26 0.46
C ILE A 185 -18.27 0.44 -0.51
N SER A 186 -18.79 1.07 -1.57
CA SER A 186 -17.95 1.87 -2.46
C SER A 186 -17.28 3.06 -1.75
N GLY A 187 -17.97 3.63 -0.76
CA GLY A 187 -17.51 4.78 0.02
C GLY A 187 -16.34 4.49 0.98
N ILE A 188 -16.07 3.22 1.32
CA ILE A 188 -14.94 2.89 2.20
C ILE A 188 -13.60 2.82 1.46
N VAL A 189 -13.57 2.72 0.12
CA VAL A 189 -12.32 2.57 -0.65
C VAL A 189 -11.29 3.63 -0.27
N GLY A 190 -11.68 4.90 -0.30
CA GLY A 190 -10.74 5.98 0.06
C GLY A 190 -10.29 5.97 1.51
N LYS A 191 -11.10 5.38 2.42
CA LYS A 191 -10.71 5.18 3.83
C LYS A 191 -9.73 4.03 3.99
N VAL A 192 -9.88 2.97 3.21
CA VAL A 192 -8.91 1.86 3.17
C VAL A 192 -7.59 2.32 2.55
N ASP A 193 -7.63 3.15 1.49
CA ASP A 193 -6.43 3.75 0.91
C ASP A 193 -5.69 4.62 1.95
N GLU A 194 -6.42 5.43 2.72
CA GLU A 194 -5.87 6.24 3.82
C GLU A 194 -5.25 5.35 4.92
N PHE A 195 -5.96 4.30 5.33
CA PHE A 195 -5.47 3.31 6.30
C PHE A 195 -4.16 2.66 5.83
N VAL A 196 -4.08 2.25 4.56
CA VAL A 196 -2.86 1.67 3.98
C VAL A 196 -1.72 2.70 3.96
N GLY A 197 -2.00 3.93 3.54
CA GLY A 197 -1.00 5.00 3.46
C GLY A 197 -0.36 5.32 4.81
N ILE A 198 -1.16 5.35 5.87
CA ILE A 198 -0.70 5.67 7.24
C ILE A 198 0.07 4.50 7.86
N ASN A 199 -0.47 3.28 7.75
CA ASN A 199 0.03 2.12 8.48
C ASN A 199 1.13 1.35 7.74
N PHE A 200 1.23 1.52 6.42
CA PHE A 200 2.25 0.88 5.58
C PHE A 200 2.97 1.92 4.70
N PRO A 201 3.68 2.88 5.31
CA PRO A 201 4.43 3.86 4.54
C PRO A 201 5.57 3.17 3.77
N VAL A 202 5.77 3.54 2.52
CA VAL A 202 6.87 3.05 1.68
C VAL A 202 7.95 4.14 1.59
N SER A 203 9.21 3.74 1.72
CA SER A 203 10.37 4.62 1.53
C SER A 203 11.09 4.24 0.24
N PHE A 204 11.44 5.24 -0.55
CA PHE A 204 12.18 5.07 -1.80
C PHE A 204 13.54 5.75 -1.69
N PRO A 205 14.65 5.01 -1.88
CA PRO A 205 15.97 5.61 -1.94
C PRO A 205 16.07 6.64 -3.05
N ILE A 206 16.78 7.73 -2.81
CA ILE A 206 17.15 8.69 -3.86
C ILE A 206 18.32 8.08 -4.63
N ALA A 207 18.08 7.72 -5.88
CA ALA A 207 19.07 7.07 -6.73
C ALA A 207 20.06 8.07 -7.32
N GLU A 208 19.58 9.25 -7.76
CA GLU A 208 20.40 10.25 -8.42
C GLU A 208 19.80 11.66 -8.31
N ILE A 209 20.67 12.68 -8.26
CA ILE A 209 20.28 14.07 -8.43
C ILE A 209 20.47 14.44 -9.91
N LEU A 210 19.35 14.59 -10.64
CA LEU A 210 19.38 14.82 -12.09
C LEU A 210 19.68 16.28 -12.46
N GLU A 211 19.13 17.23 -11.70
CA GLU A 211 19.29 18.66 -11.96
C GLU A 211 19.48 19.45 -10.67
N LYS A 212 20.31 20.50 -10.73
CA LYS A 212 20.52 21.46 -9.65
C LYS A 212 20.30 22.88 -10.17
N ASP A 213 19.89 23.78 -9.30
CA ASP A 213 19.82 25.21 -9.60
C ASP A 213 21.20 25.86 -9.55
N GLY A 214 21.27 27.17 -9.90
CA GLY A 214 22.51 27.94 -9.88
C GLY A 214 23.11 28.14 -8.46
N LYS A 215 22.42 27.75 -7.42
CA LYS A 215 22.87 27.76 -6.01
C LYS A 215 23.30 26.38 -5.52
N GLY A 216 23.21 25.34 -6.37
CA GLY A 216 23.58 23.97 -6.05
C GLY A 216 22.48 23.15 -5.39
N SER A 217 21.26 23.68 -5.25
CA SER A 217 20.11 22.96 -4.70
C SER A 217 19.54 21.98 -5.73
N ALA A 218 19.20 20.77 -5.29
CA ALA A 218 18.54 19.80 -6.16
C ALA A 218 17.14 20.30 -6.59
N THR A 219 16.87 20.28 -7.87
CA THR A 219 15.58 20.67 -8.46
C THR A 219 14.83 19.47 -9.06
N LYS A 220 15.59 18.47 -9.51
CA LYS A 220 15.06 17.23 -10.05
C LYS A 220 15.88 16.05 -9.60
N ILE A 221 15.22 14.99 -9.15
CA ILE A 221 15.85 13.78 -8.63
C ILE A 221 15.20 12.53 -9.19
N LEU A 222 15.97 11.46 -9.27
CA LEU A 222 15.52 10.10 -9.57
C LEU A 222 15.39 9.33 -8.26
N ILE A 223 14.24 8.68 -8.04
CA ILE A 223 14.01 7.81 -6.90
C ILE A 223 13.89 6.35 -7.36
N ALA A 224 14.33 5.43 -6.52
CA ALA A 224 14.16 3.99 -6.74
C ALA A 224 12.76 3.55 -6.30
N GLY A 225 11.76 4.02 -7.03
CA GLY A 225 10.35 3.70 -6.86
C GLY A 225 9.59 4.09 -8.12
N GLY A 226 8.79 3.17 -8.67
CA GLY A 226 8.09 3.35 -9.93
C GLY A 226 6.65 2.83 -9.90
N SER A 227 6.11 2.51 -11.07
CA SER A 227 4.74 1.97 -11.20
C SER A 227 4.55 0.62 -10.51
N GLY A 228 5.64 -0.11 -10.26
CA GLY A 228 5.66 -1.36 -9.50
C GLY A 228 5.26 -1.19 -8.04
N PHE A 229 5.40 0.02 -7.48
CA PHE A 229 4.98 0.40 -6.13
C PHE A 229 3.76 1.33 -6.13
N GLY A 230 3.05 1.41 -7.25
CA GLY A 230 1.82 2.18 -7.37
C GLY A 230 2.00 3.68 -7.49
N LEU A 231 3.23 4.19 -7.64
CA LEU A 231 3.47 5.61 -7.84
C LEU A 231 2.84 6.11 -9.13
N LYS A 232 2.31 7.33 -9.07
CA LYS A 232 1.66 8.02 -10.19
C LYS A 232 2.19 9.43 -10.33
N LYS A 233 2.15 9.96 -11.53
CA LYS A 233 2.43 11.38 -11.77
C LYS A 233 1.53 12.26 -10.90
N GLY A 234 2.14 13.17 -10.17
CA GLY A 234 1.46 14.09 -9.27
C GLY A 234 1.51 13.69 -7.80
N ASP A 235 1.90 12.47 -7.47
CA ASP A 235 2.05 12.02 -6.08
C ASP A 235 3.08 12.90 -5.35
N LYS A 236 2.79 13.16 -4.08
CA LYS A 236 3.68 13.92 -3.20
C LYS A 236 4.38 12.97 -2.24
N LEU A 237 5.69 13.17 -2.10
CA LEU A 237 6.54 12.38 -1.23
C LEU A 237 7.28 13.31 -0.27
N LYS A 238 7.49 12.87 0.97
CA LYS A 238 8.29 13.58 1.95
C LYS A 238 9.73 13.08 1.89
N VAL A 239 10.69 13.99 1.87
CA VAL A 239 12.09 13.61 2.02
C VAL A 239 12.44 13.56 3.48
N VAL A 240 12.96 12.45 3.94
CA VAL A 240 13.36 12.24 5.32
C VAL A 240 14.85 11.94 5.42
N GLU A 241 15.51 12.60 6.35
CA GLU A 241 16.86 12.29 6.79
C GLU A 241 16.78 11.28 7.93
N VAL A 242 17.52 10.18 7.80
CA VAL A 242 17.64 9.17 8.86
C VAL A 242 18.91 9.47 9.66
N VAL A 243 18.74 9.87 10.90
CA VAL A 243 19.84 10.20 11.81
C VAL A 243 19.91 9.15 12.90
N ASP A 244 21.05 8.44 13.00
CA ASP A 244 21.30 7.52 14.09
C ASP A 244 21.61 8.30 15.37
N MET A 245 20.90 7.98 16.44
CA MET A 245 21.07 8.59 17.77
C MET A 245 21.26 7.51 18.81
N GLU A 246 22.13 7.76 19.78
CA GLU A 246 22.27 6.90 20.94
C GLU A 246 21.57 7.55 22.15
N VAL A 247 20.57 6.83 22.69
CA VAL A 247 19.83 7.28 23.88
C VAL A 247 19.85 6.15 24.91
N ASN A 248 20.44 6.41 26.07
CA ASN A 248 20.57 5.45 27.18
C ASN A 248 21.23 4.11 26.72
N GLY A 249 22.27 4.17 25.88
CA GLY A 249 22.98 3.00 25.37
C GLY A 249 22.22 2.23 24.28
N LYS A 250 21.05 2.71 23.82
CA LYS A 250 20.29 2.11 22.72
C LYS A 250 20.46 2.97 21.47
N LYS A 251 20.81 2.33 20.36
CA LYS A 251 20.82 2.96 19.03
C LYS A 251 19.39 3.10 18.54
N LEU A 252 18.97 4.33 18.28
CA LEU A 252 17.65 4.68 17.77
C LEU A 252 17.82 5.47 16.48
N GLN A 253 16.92 5.30 15.53
CA GLN A 253 16.87 6.10 14.31
C GLN A 253 15.82 7.19 14.42
N ARG A 254 16.23 8.43 14.24
CA ARG A 254 15.33 9.57 14.13
C ARG A 254 15.13 9.89 12.64
N LYS A 255 13.89 9.90 12.19
CA LYS A 255 13.51 10.39 10.87
C LYS A 255 13.11 11.86 10.96
N LYS A 256 13.83 12.74 10.25
CA LYS A 256 13.58 14.18 10.19
C LYS A 256 13.12 14.53 8.78
N GLU A 257 11.95 15.14 8.66
CA GLU A 257 11.47 15.67 7.38
C GLU A 257 12.30 16.89 6.98
N ILE A 258 12.87 16.88 5.78
CA ILE A 258 13.76 17.91 5.26
C ILE A 258 13.31 18.50 3.93
N GLY A 259 12.30 17.91 3.29
CA GLY A 259 11.81 18.41 2.02
C GLY A 259 10.58 17.66 1.50
N GLU A 260 10.04 18.14 0.39
CA GLU A 260 8.91 17.57 -0.32
C GLU A 260 9.23 17.42 -1.80
N LEU A 261 8.82 16.28 -2.37
CA LEU A 261 8.94 15.97 -3.78
C LEU A 261 7.55 15.81 -4.39
N LYS A 262 7.47 16.06 -5.71
CA LYS A 262 6.32 15.72 -6.53
C LYS A 262 6.77 14.84 -7.69
N VAL A 263 6.15 13.69 -7.86
CA VAL A 263 6.40 12.80 -9.00
C VAL A 263 6.03 13.50 -10.29
N SER A 264 7.03 13.85 -11.10
CA SER A 264 6.86 14.52 -12.38
C SER A 264 6.55 13.53 -13.49
N LYS A 265 7.23 12.37 -13.43
CA LYS A 265 7.11 11.28 -14.40
C LYS A 265 7.42 9.95 -13.70
N VAL A 266 6.64 8.94 -13.99
CA VAL A 266 6.98 7.54 -13.66
C VAL A 266 7.71 6.99 -14.89
N ASP A 267 8.99 6.65 -14.73
CA ASP A 267 9.84 6.24 -15.83
C ASP A 267 9.58 4.79 -16.22
N ASP A 268 9.53 3.90 -15.21
CA ASP A 268 9.25 2.47 -15.38
C ASP A 268 8.66 1.84 -14.10
N GLU A 269 8.77 0.53 -13.92
CA GLU A 269 8.32 -0.18 -12.72
C GLU A 269 9.16 0.12 -11.49
N SER A 270 10.43 0.48 -11.66
CA SER A 270 11.43 0.62 -10.60
C SER A 270 11.79 2.07 -10.31
N PHE A 271 11.64 3.00 -11.27
CA PHE A 271 12.12 4.37 -11.14
C PHE A 271 11.06 5.42 -11.45
N SER A 272 11.19 6.55 -10.78
CA SER A 272 10.41 7.76 -11.06
C SER A 272 11.27 9.02 -10.95
N THR A 273 11.02 9.95 -11.85
CA THR A 273 11.60 11.30 -11.81
C THR A 273 10.69 12.22 -11.01
N CYS A 274 11.26 12.91 -10.03
CA CYS A 274 10.58 13.84 -9.15
C CYS A 274 11.12 15.26 -9.26
N SER A 275 10.24 16.25 -9.19
CA SER A 275 10.61 17.65 -8.96
C SER A 275 10.64 17.93 -7.46
N VAL A 276 11.63 18.70 -7.01
CA VAL A 276 11.73 19.15 -5.62
C VAL A 276 10.78 20.31 -5.41
N SER A 277 9.85 20.18 -4.46
CA SER A 277 8.89 21.23 -4.09
C SER A 277 9.40 22.10 -2.96
N SER A 278 10.17 21.52 -2.03
CA SER A 278 10.82 22.23 -0.93
C SER A 278 12.04 21.46 -0.42
N GLY A 279 12.98 22.12 0.25
CA GLY A 279 14.11 21.51 0.96
C GLY A 279 15.29 21.07 0.08
N GLY A 280 15.39 21.42 -1.16
CA GLY A 280 16.33 20.88 -2.14
C GLY A 280 17.84 20.97 -1.85
N VAL A 281 18.28 21.81 -0.88
CA VAL A 281 19.72 22.04 -0.63
C VAL A 281 20.41 20.81 -0.06
N ASP A 282 19.75 20.13 0.87
CA ASP A 282 20.34 19.04 1.67
C ASP A 282 20.01 17.64 1.13
N ILE A 283 19.23 17.55 0.05
CA ILE A 283 18.82 16.26 -0.52
C ILE A 283 20.01 15.60 -1.22
N ASN A 284 20.37 14.41 -0.79
CA ASN A 284 21.41 13.57 -1.36
C ASN A 284 21.00 12.10 -1.34
N SER A 285 21.85 11.21 -1.87
CA SER A 285 21.59 9.76 -1.97
C SER A 285 21.47 9.02 -0.63
N LYS A 286 21.76 9.67 0.52
CA LYS A 286 21.56 9.07 1.85
C LYS A 286 20.16 9.28 2.40
N PHE A 287 19.34 10.06 1.71
CA PHE A 287 17.98 10.36 2.11
C PHE A 287 16.98 9.46 1.40
N GLU A 288 15.83 9.30 2.00
CA GLU A 288 14.74 8.50 1.46
C GLU A 288 13.51 9.39 1.16
N ALA A 289 12.85 9.13 0.05
CA ALA A 289 11.54 9.69 -0.25
C ALA A 289 10.45 8.78 0.33
N LYS A 290 9.54 9.32 1.14
CA LYS A 290 8.47 8.59 1.82
C LYS A 290 7.10 9.02 1.29
N SER A 291 6.26 8.03 0.96
CA SER A 291 4.86 8.26 0.54
C SER A 291 3.93 8.35 1.74
#